data_3cda28ae9519ee513de2a52aa1984dc6
#
_entry.id   3cda28ae9519ee513de2a52aa1984dc6
#
_cell.length_a   1.000
_cell.length_b   1.000
_cell.length_c   1.000
_cell.angle_alpha   90.00
_cell.angle_beta   90.00
_cell.angle_gamma   90.00
#
_symmetry.space_group_name_H-M   'P 1'
#
loop_
_entity.id
_entity.type
_entity.pdbx_description
1 polymer ?
#
loop_
_entity_poly.entity_id
_entity_poly.type
_entity_poly.pdbx_seq_one_letter_code
_entity_poly.pdbx_strand_id
1 'polypeptide(L)'
;GSEMCIRDSIQGDPRAMVVLGCQVFPDGHPSLMLRGRINAAYDYLTAHPDALCVASGGQNGSEPISEAQCIRDTLVSMGIAPERILLEDQSVSTEENLAFSAALLREKGLSTDVAIASDNFHQLRAAIWAQRSGLTPYSDGCASPWFLTAGYWARETAALLYMVVTGG
;
A
#
# COMPACT_ATOMS: atom_id res chain seq x y z
N GLY A 1 -6.17 -24.67 6.44
CA GLY A 1 -6.85 -23.63 5.73
C GLY A 1 -5.94 -23.04 4.68
N SER A 2 -6.30 -23.21 3.43
CA SER A 2 -5.53 -22.66 2.32
C SER A 2 -5.64 -21.15 2.32
N GLU A 3 -4.57 -20.49 2.67
CA GLU A 3 -4.36 -19.09 2.36
C GLU A 3 -4.18 -19.00 0.84
N MET A 4 -5.29 -18.80 0.15
CA MET A 4 -5.26 -18.43 -1.24
C MET A 4 -4.96 -16.95 -1.33
N CYS A 5 -3.70 -16.58 -1.05
CA CYS A 5 -3.15 -15.35 -1.58
C CYS A 5 -3.26 -15.49 -3.10
N ILE A 6 -4.00 -14.59 -3.73
CA ILE A 6 -4.15 -14.55 -5.19
C ILE A 6 -2.79 -14.14 -5.76
N ARG A 7 -1.89 -15.12 -5.90
CA ARG A 7 -0.58 -14.96 -6.55
C ARG A 7 -0.69 -14.73 -8.07
N ASP A 8 -1.88 -14.83 -8.64
CA ASP A 8 -2.09 -14.86 -10.09
C ASP A 8 -2.49 -13.51 -10.70
N SER A 9 -2.53 -12.42 -9.92
CA SER A 9 -3.04 -11.14 -10.44
C SER A 9 -1.96 -10.13 -10.88
N ILE A 10 -0.68 -10.37 -10.61
CA ILE A 10 0.39 -9.48 -11.09
C ILE A 10 0.81 -9.94 -12.48
N GLN A 11 0.17 -9.39 -13.50
CA GLN A 11 0.62 -9.52 -14.88
C GLN A 11 1.70 -8.45 -15.12
N GLY A 12 2.95 -8.86 -15.07
CA GLY A 12 4.11 -7.98 -15.23
C GLY A 12 5.18 -8.30 -14.18
N ASP A 13 6.31 -7.65 -14.30
CA ASP A 13 7.43 -7.76 -13.34
C ASP A 13 7.78 -6.34 -12.84
N PRO A 14 6.89 -5.68 -12.07
CA PRO A 14 7.18 -4.35 -11.55
C PRO A 14 8.33 -4.43 -10.55
N ARG A 15 9.33 -3.56 -10.74
CA ARG A 15 10.51 -3.51 -9.86
C ARG A 15 10.34 -2.59 -8.66
N ALA A 16 9.16 -2.04 -8.47
CA ALA A 16 8.81 -1.21 -7.33
C ALA A 16 7.46 -1.65 -6.77
N MET A 17 7.34 -1.59 -5.45
CA MET A 17 6.10 -1.83 -4.72
C MET A 17 5.76 -0.62 -3.87
N VAL A 18 4.49 -0.24 -3.84
CA VAL A 18 3.96 0.76 -2.91
C VAL A 18 3.07 0.07 -1.89
N VAL A 19 3.41 0.18 -0.61
CA VAL A 19 2.58 -0.30 0.50
C VAL A 19 1.80 0.87 1.07
N LEU A 20 0.48 0.84 0.92
CA LEU A 20 -0.39 1.89 1.44
C LEU A 20 -0.63 1.72 2.94
N GLY A 21 -0.42 2.77 3.68
CA GLY A 21 -0.72 2.85 5.09
C GLY A 21 -2.23 2.69 5.38
N CYS A 22 -2.54 2.35 6.61
CA CYS A 22 -3.93 2.19 7.05
C CYS A 22 -4.12 2.69 8.48
N GLN A 23 -3.53 2.01 9.46
CA GLN A 23 -3.66 2.39 10.87
C GLN A 23 -2.54 1.75 11.71
N VAL A 24 -1.99 2.53 12.62
CA VAL A 24 -1.07 2.08 13.68
C VAL A 24 -1.78 2.24 15.02
N PHE A 25 -1.70 1.22 15.86
CA PHE A 25 -2.26 1.28 17.20
C PHE A 25 -1.41 2.16 18.14
N PRO A 26 -1.98 2.66 19.25
CA PRO A 26 -1.26 3.50 20.23
C PRO A 26 -0.01 2.84 20.84
N ASP A 27 0.09 1.52 20.79
CA ASP A 27 1.27 0.75 21.22
C ASP A 27 2.35 0.61 20.13
N GLY A 28 2.14 1.22 18.95
CA GLY A 28 3.07 1.20 17.81
C GLY A 28 2.95 -0.02 16.90
N HIS A 29 2.02 -0.95 17.17
CA HIS A 29 1.82 -2.12 16.32
C HIS A 29 0.88 -1.83 15.14
N PRO A 30 1.10 -2.45 13.97
CA PRO A 30 0.20 -2.31 12.83
C PRO A 30 -1.16 -2.96 13.13
N SER A 31 -2.24 -2.34 12.65
CA SER A 31 -3.57 -2.96 12.63
C SER A 31 -3.55 -4.28 11.82
N LEU A 32 -4.59 -5.10 11.98
CA LEU A 32 -4.70 -6.36 11.19
C LEU A 32 -4.66 -6.11 9.68
N MET A 33 -5.30 -5.03 9.23
CA MET A 33 -5.29 -4.65 7.81
C MET A 33 -3.89 -4.22 7.36
N LEU A 34 -3.22 -3.36 8.13
CA LEU A 34 -1.86 -2.93 7.80
C LEU A 34 -0.90 -4.12 7.81
N ARG A 35 -1.04 -5.05 8.75
CA ARG A 35 -0.25 -6.28 8.81
C ARG A 35 -0.47 -7.15 7.57
N GLY A 36 -1.69 -7.26 7.06
CA GLY A 36 -1.98 -7.98 5.82
C GLY A 36 -1.23 -7.39 4.63
N ARG A 37 -1.24 -6.06 4.51
CA ARG A 37 -0.48 -5.34 3.45
C ARG A 37 1.02 -5.54 3.58
N ILE A 38 1.55 -5.49 4.82
CA ILE A 38 2.98 -5.73 5.08
C ILE A 38 3.37 -7.17 4.71
N ASN A 39 2.54 -8.17 5.04
CA ASN A 39 2.82 -9.55 4.69
C ASN A 39 2.82 -9.76 3.17
N ALA A 40 1.86 -9.17 2.44
CA ALA A 40 1.85 -9.21 0.97
C ALA A 40 3.12 -8.58 0.40
N ALA A 41 3.55 -7.43 0.93
CA ALA A 41 4.78 -6.79 0.54
C ALA A 41 6.02 -7.63 0.84
N TYR A 42 6.06 -8.28 1.99
CA TYR A 42 7.15 -9.18 2.35
C TYR A 42 7.28 -10.35 1.35
N ASP A 43 6.16 -10.99 1.02
CA ASP A 43 6.14 -12.09 0.05
C ASP A 43 6.62 -11.63 -1.33
N TYR A 44 6.14 -10.47 -1.78
CA TYR A 44 6.57 -9.88 -3.04
C TYR A 44 8.06 -9.55 -3.06
N LEU A 45 8.56 -8.84 -2.05
CA LEU A 45 9.95 -8.43 -1.96
C LEU A 45 10.92 -9.62 -1.81
N THR A 46 10.47 -10.71 -1.21
CA THR A 46 11.22 -11.97 -1.09
C THR A 46 11.29 -12.67 -2.45
N ALA A 47 10.20 -12.68 -3.22
CA ALA A 47 10.14 -13.26 -4.55
C ALA A 47 10.91 -12.41 -5.60
N HIS A 48 11.07 -11.10 -5.36
CA HIS A 48 11.71 -10.14 -6.26
C HIS A 48 12.87 -9.43 -5.53
N PRO A 49 14.06 -10.05 -5.42
CA PRO A 49 15.18 -9.50 -4.62
C PRO A 49 15.66 -8.13 -5.07
N ASP A 50 15.47 -7.78 -6.35
CA ASP A 50 15.87 -6.48 -6.93
C ASP A 50 14.78 -5.40 -6.80
N ALA A 51 13.59 -5.75 -6.32
CA ALA A 51 12.50 -4.79 -6.17
C ALA A 51 12.72 -3.88 -4.95
N LEU A 52 12.33 -2.62 -5.11
CA LEU A 52 12.29 -1.63 -4.04
C LEU A 52 10.86 -1.44 -3.52
N CYS A 53 10.74 -1.02 -2.28
CA CYS A 53 9.48 -0.75 -1.62
C CYS A 53 9.37 0.73 -1.26
N VAL A 54 8.23 1.35 -1.55
CA VAL A 54 7.83 2.62 -0.95
C VAL A 54 6.84 2.30 0.17
N ALA A 55 7.24 2.54 1.41
CA ALA A 55 6.35 2.54 2.56
C ALA A 55 5.69 3.92 2.63
N SER A 56 4.36 3.98 2.42
CA SER A 56 3.64 5.25 2.28
C SER A 56 2.51 5.37 3.30
N GLY A 57 2.48 6.50 3.99
CA GLY A 57 1.46 6.86 4.97
C GLY A 57 2.01 7.73 6.09
N GLY A 58 1.39 8.89 6.30
CA GLY A 58 1.77 9.83 7.35
C GLY A 58 1.35 9.36 8.75
N GLN A 59 1.52 10.23 9.73
CA GLN A 59 1.11 10.01 11.11
C GLN A 59 -0.26 10.63 11.34
N ASN A 60 -1.23 9.83 11.71
CA ASN A 60 -2.61 10.26 11.91
C ASN A 60 -3.01 10.24 13.40
N GLY A 61 -3.68 11.30 13.83
CA GLY A 61 -4.32 11.36 15.14
C GLY A 61 -3.40 11.00 16.31
N SER A 62 -3.72 9.90 16.99
CA SER A 62 -3.00 9.41 18.18
C SER A 62 -1.95 8.35 17.87
N GLU A 63 -1.59 8.15 16.62
CA GLU A 63 -0.55 7.19 16.25
C GLU A 63 0.81 7.65 16.78
N PRO A 64 1.61 6.76 17.39
CA PRO A 64 2.90 7.13 17.97
C PRO A 64 3.99 7.35 16.91
N ILE A 65 3.83 6.75 15.73
CA ILE A 65 4.73 6.84 14.58
C ILE A 65 3.90 6.94 13.30
N SER A 66 4.51 7.35 12.18
CA SER A 66 3.84 7.32 10.89
C SER A 66 3.54 5.88 10.44
N GLU A 67 2.50 5.72 9.64
CA GLU A 67 2.16 4.42 9.05
C GLU A 67 3.34 3.89 8.20
N ALA A 68 4.00 4.77 7.45
CA ALA A 68 5.20 4.44 6.67
C ALA A 68 6.35 3.91 7.55
N GLN A 69 6.58 4.54 8.71
CA GLN A 69 7.61 4.07 9.64
C GLN A 69 7.27 2.70 10.20
N CYS A 70 6.00 2.47 10.56
CA CYS A 70 5.53 1.17 11.04
C CYS A 70 5.72 0.06 9.99
N ILE A 71 5.39 0.34 8.72
CA ILE A 71 5.61 -0.58 7.60
C ILE A 71 7.10 -0.92 7.47
N ARG A 72 7.96 0.11 7.43
CA ARG A 72 9.40 -0.07 7.30
C ARG A 72 9.98 -0.91 8.44
N ASP A 73 9.70 -0.53 9.68
CA ASP A 73 10.26 -1.21 10.86
C ASP A 73 9.82 -2.68 10.90
N THR A 74 8.57 -2.96 10.52
CA THR A 74 8.05 -4.32 10.46
C THR A 74 8.74 -5.12 9.36
N LEU A 75 8.86 -4.60 8.14
CA LEU A 75 9.55 -5.28 7.02
C LEU A 75 11.02 -5.55 7.35
N VAL A 76 11.72 -4.59 7.97
CA VAL A 76 13.11 -4.76 8.42
C VAL A 76 13.20 -5.85 9.46
N SER A 77 12.29 -5.90 10.44
CA SER A 77 12.26 -6.96 11.45
C SER A 77 12.01 -8.35 10.84
N MET A 78 11.36 -8.41 9.69
CA MET A 78 11.10 -9.66 8.94
C MET A 78 12.29 -10.05 8.03
N GLY A 79 13.31 -9.21 7.90
CA GLY A 79 14.53 -9.50 7.17
C GLY A 79 14.70 -8.78 5.83
N ILE A 80 13.83 -7.83 5.49
CA ILE A 80 14.03 -6.98 4.31
C ILE A 80 15.11 -5.93 4.62
N ALA A 81 16.08 -5.79 3.72
CA ALA A 81 17.16 -4.83 3.88
C ALA A 81 16.63 -3.37 3.91
N PRO A 82 17.03 -2.53 4.87
CA PRO A 82 16.52 -1.17 5.03
C PRO A 82 16.69 -0.29 3.80
N GLU A 83 17.78 -0.48 3.05
CA GLU A 83 18.07 0.25 1.82
C GLU A 83 17.12 -0.06 0.66
N ARG A 84 16.34 -1.12 0.77
CA ARG A 84 15.30 -1.47 -0.19
C ARG A 84 13.96 -0.76 0.09
N ILE A 85 13.86 -0.02 1.19
CA ILE A 85 12.61 0.58 1.64
C ILE A 85 12.75 2.11 1.66
N LEU A 86 12.05 2.75 0.74
CA LEU A 86 11.89 4.21 0.70
C LEU A 86 10.74 4.63 1.60
N LEU A 87 10.91 5.71 2.33
CA LEU A 87 9.91 6.22 3.27
C LEU A 87 9.17 7.42 2.67
N GLU A 88 7.85 7.35 2.64
CA GLU A 88 6.96 8.47 2.35
C GLU A 88 6.00 8.63 3.54
N ASP A 89 6.27 9.58 4.43
CA ASP A 89 5.60 9.74 5.72
C ASP A 89 4.82 11.06 5.87
N GLN A 90 4.54 11.75 4.75
CA GLN A 90 3.89 13.06 4.76
C GLN A 90 2.42 13.01 4.36
N SER A 91 2.01 11.97 3.66
CA SER A 91 0.66 11.85 3.12
C SER A 91 -0.41 11.63 4.21
N VAL A 92 -1.60 12.22 3.99
CA VAL A 92 -2.76 12.08 4.87
C VAL A 92 -3.99 11.51 4.15
N SER A 93 -3.86 11.14 2.89
CA SER A 93 -4.92 10.54 2.08
C SER A 93 -4.36 9.54 1.08
N THR A 94 -5.23 8.67 0.54
CA THR A 94 -4.82 7.72 -0.52
C THR A 94 -4.31 8.43 -1.77
N GLU A 95 -4.90 9.57 -2.12
CA GLU A 95 -4.43 10.40 -3.23
C GLU A 95 -2.99 10.85 -2.99
N GLU A 96 -2.72 11.42 -1.83
CA GLU A 96 -1.38 11.88 -1.46
C GLU A 96 -0.38 10.75 -1.33
N ASN A 97 -0.78 9.59 -0.76
CA ASN A 97 0.06 8.41 -0.70
C ASN A 97 0.63 8.06 -2.09
N LEU A 98 -0.23 8.04 -3.09
CA LEU A 98 0.19 7.64 -4.44
C LEU A 98 0.87 8.78 -5.20
N ALA A 99 0.44 10.03 -5.02
CA ALA A 99 1.08 11.19 -5.62
C ALA A 99 2.52 11.38 -5.09
N PHE A 100 2.70 11.29 -3.78
CA PHE A 100 4.02 11.46 -3.15
C PHE A 100 4.93 10.26 -3.41
N SER A 101 4.39 9.04 -3.41
CA SER A 101 5.13 7.84 -3.84
C SER A 101 5.60 7.96 -5.28
N ALA A 102 4.74 8.44 -6.19
CA ALA A 102 5.11 8.66 -7.59
C ALA A 102 6.23 9.71 -7.73
N ALA A 103 6.15 10.82 -6.98
CA ALA A 103 7.18 11.84 -6.96
C ALA A 103 8.52 11.29 -6.45
N LEU A 104 8.49 10.51 -5.38
CA LEU A 104 9.67 9.88 -4.80
C LEU A 104 10.33 8.89 -5.76
N LEU A 105 9.55 8.05 -6.45
CA LEU A 105 10.06 7.11 -7.45
C LEU A 105 10.72 7.85 -8.61
N ARG A 106 10.12 8.94 -9.12
CA ARG A 106 10.71 9.76 -10.19
C ARG A 106 11.99 10.45 -9.75
N GLU A 107 12.02 11.01 -8.55
CA GLU A 107 13.22 11.65 -7.98
C GLU A 107 14.39 10.67 -7.92
N LYS A 108 14.12 9.41 -7.59
CA LYS A 108 15.12 8.34 -7.53
C LYS A 108 15.45 7.71 -8.89
N GLY A 109 14.77 8.13 -9.97
CA GLY A 109 14.96 7.54 -11.30
C GLY A 109 14.47 6.10 -11.41
N LEU A 110 13.48 5.71 -10.60
CA LEU A 110 12.94 4.36 -10.54
C LEU A 110 11.73 4.20 -11.47
N SER A 111 11.39 2.93 -11.75
CA SER A 111 10.23 2.60 -12.58
C SER A 111 8.92 3.12 -11.96
N THR A 112 8.02 3.60 -12.84
CA THR A 112 6.64 3.96 -12.49
C THR A 112 5.67 2.77 -12.59
N ASP A 113 6.15 1.60 -13.03
CA ASP A 113 5.41 0.35 -12.96
C ASP A 113 5.51 -0.19 -11.52
N VAL A 114 4.39 -0.21 -10.81
CA VAL A 114 4.38 -0.50 -9.38
C VAL A 114 3.36 -1.57 -9.02
N ALA A 115 3.75 -2.50 -8.16
CA ALA A 115 2.80 -3.31 -7.43
C ALA A 115 2.24 -2.49 -6.26
N ILE A 116 0.93 -2.58 -6.00
CA ILE A 116 0.30 -1.86 -4.89
C ILE A 116 -0.25 -2.86 -3.88
N ALA A 117 0.34 -2.86 -2.68
CA ALA A 117 -0.17 -3.64 -1.56
C ALA A 117 -1.29 -2.86 -0.85
N SER A 118 -2.50 -3.34 -0.99
CA SER A 118 -3.69 -2.78 -0.37
C SER A 118 -4.78 -3.85 -0.21
N ASP A 119 -5.83 -3.56 0.56
CA ASP A 119 -6.96 -4.46 0.71
C ASP A 119 -7.76 -4.60 -0.59
N ASN A 120 -8.33 -5.77 -0.84
CA ASN A 120 -9.06 -6.06 -2.08
C ASN A 120 -10.18 -5.05 -2.36
N PHE A 121 -10.93 -4.62 -1.34
CA PHE A 121 -11.99 -3.63 -1.51
C PHE A 121 -11.44 -2.22 -1.83
N HIS A 122 -10.17 -1.94 -1.50
CA HIS A 122 -9.54 -0.65 -1.72
C HIS A 122 -8.74 -0.57 -3.03
N GLN A 123 -8.46 -1.71 -3.66
CA GLN A 123 -7.58 -1.81 -4.84
C GLN A 123 -8.02 -0.93 -6.01
N LEU A 124 -9.33 -0.90 -6.30
CA LEU A 124 -9.82 -0.11 -7.42
C LEU A 124 -9.56 1.39 -7.23
N ARG A 125 -9.83 1.91 -6.02
CA ARG A 125 -9.57 3.32 -5.71
C ARG A 125 -8.09 3.64 -5.72
N ALA A 126 -7.26 2.74 -5.17
CA ALA A 126 -5.81 2.89 -5.21
C ALA A 126 -5.29 2.90 -6.66
N ALA A 127 -5.78 2.00 -7.52
CA ALA A 127 -5.39 1.97 -8.94
C ALA A 127 -5.77 3.25 -9.69
N ILE A 128 -6.95 3.82 -9.44
CA ILE A 128 -7.37 5.08 -10.06
C ILE A 128 -6.42 6.23 -9.66
N TRP A 129 -6.11 6.38 -8.38
CA TRP A 129 -5.20 7.41 -7.91
C TRP A 129 -3.76 7.20 -8.38
N ALA A 130 -3.32 5.94 -8.47
CA ALA A 130 -2.02 5.60 -9.05
C ALA A 130 -1.91 6.06 -10.51
N GLN A 131 -2.90 5.73 -11.33
CA GLN A 131 -2.95 6.15 -12.73
C GLN A 131 -2.98 7.67 -12.87
N ARG A 132 -3.78 8.37 -12.06
CA ARG A 132 -3.82 9.84 -12.03
C ARG A 132 -2.48 10.46 -11.63
N SER A 133 -1.71 9.77 -10.81
CA SER A 133 -0.36 10.18 -10.40
C SER A 133 0.72 9.80 -11.42
N GLY A 134 0.34 9.16 -12.55
CA GLY A 134 1.25 8.72 -13.59
C GLY A 134 2.00 7.42 -13.29
N LEU A 135 1.48 6.61 -12.37
CA LEU A 135 1.94 5.25 -12.13
C LEU A 135 1.19 4.25 -13.00
N THR A 136 1.82 3.13 -13.32
CA THR A 136 1.18 1.96 -13.91
C THR A 136 0.96 0.93 -12.81
N PRO A 137 -0.26 0.82 -12.23
CA PRO A 137 -0.49 -0.04 -11.07
C PRO A 137 -0.70 -1.49 -11.47
N TYR A 138 -0.08 -2.38 -10.70
CA TYR A 138 -0.35 -3.81 -10.67
C TYR A 138 -0.90 -4.15 -9.28
N SER A 139 -1.98 -4.92 -9.22
CA SER A 139 -2.65 -5.23 -7.95
C SER A 139 -1.91 -6.33 -7.20
N ASP A 140 -1.56 -6.06 -5.95
CA ASP A 140 -1.15 -7.07 -4.97
C ASP A 140 -2.10 -7.00 -3.77
N GLY A 141 -3.33 -7.47 -4.00
CA GLY A 141 -4.40 -7.40 -3.03
C GLY A 141 -4.25 -8.43 -1.92
N CYS A 142 -4.37 -7.98 -0.67
CA CYS A 142 -4.50 -8.87 0.47
C CYS A 142 -5.96 -9.04 0.90
N ALA A 143 -6.31 -10.26 1.31
CA ALA A 143 -7.64 -10.55 1.82
C ALA A 143 -7.85 -9.88 3.18
N SER A 144 -8.90 -9.08 3.28
CA SER A 144 -9.32 -8.51 4.56
C SER A 144 -10.17 -9.52 5.35
N PRO A 145 -10.14 -9.48 6.69
CA PRO A 145 -11.01 -10.31 7.50
C PRO A 145 -12.48 -10.10 7.12
N TRP A 146 -13.22 -11.19 6.91
CA TRP A 146 -14.61 -11.16 6.38
C TRP A 146 -15.57 -10.30 7.21
N PHE A 147 -15.38 -10.21 8.51
CA PHE A 147 -16.22 -9.42 9.43
C PHE A 147 -16.02 -7.90 9.31
N LEU A 148 -14.93 -7.47 8.65
CA LEU A 148 -14.68 -6.05 8.39
C LEU A 148 -15.13 -5.65 6.98
N THR A 149 -15.29 -6.60 6.05
CA THR A 149 -15.47 -6.30 4.62
C THR A 149 -16.75 -5.55 4.30
N ALA A 150 -17.89 -5.87 4.93
CA ALA A 150 -19.18 -5.26 4.61
C ALA A 150 -19.20 -3.72 4.82
N GLY A 151 -18.69 -3.24 5.95
CA GLY A 151 -18.61 -1.81 6.24
C GLY A 151 -17.63 -1.07 5.31
N TYR A 152 -16.50 -1.68 5.01
CA TYR A 152 -15.50 -1.09 4.13
C TYR A 152 -15.97 -1.03 2.67
N TRP A 153 -16.68 -2.05 2.16
CA TRP A 153 -17.27 -2.02 0.82
C TRP A 153 -18.25 -0.87 0.66
N ALA A 154 -19.11 -0.62 1.65
CA ALA A 154 -20.04 0.51 1.62
C ALA A 154 -19.29 1.85 1.56
N ARG A 155 -18.24 2.02 2.37
CA ARG A 155 -17.40 3.22 2.37
C ARG A 155 -16.66 3.41 1.05
N GLU A 156 -16.06 2.36 0.49
CA GLU A 156 -15.36 2.43 -0.79
C GLU A 156 -16.32 2.75 -1.95
N THR A 157 -17.51 2.17 -1.95
CA THR A 157 -18.53 2.50 -2.95
C THR A 157 -18.90 3.97 -2.88
N ALA A 158 -19.12 4.53 -1.69
CA ALA A 158 -19.41 5.95 -1.51
C ALA A 158 -18.23 6.83 -1.97
N ALA A 159 -16.99 6.46 -1.66
CA ALA A 159 -15.80 7.18 -2.09
C ALA A 159 -15.63 7.17 -3.61
N LEU A 160 -15.86 6.04 -4.26
CA LEU A 160 -15.81 5.93 -5.72
C LEU A 160 -16.91 6.77 -6.40
N LEU A 161 -18.14 6.74 -5.87
CA LEU A 161 -19.23 7.59 -6.36
C LEU A 161 -18.89 9.08 -6.21
N TYR A 162 -18.32 9.47 -5.08
CA TYR A 162 -17.87 10.84 -4.87
C TYR A 162 -16.83 11.25 -5.92
N MET A 163 -15.81 10.43 -6.16
CA MET A 163 -14.79 10.67 -7.18
C MET A 163 -15.36 10.83 -8.59
N VAL A 164 -16.36 10.01 -8.95
CA VAL A 164 -17.03 10.09 -10.27
C VAL A 164 -17.84 11.38 -10.41
N VAL A 165 -18.54 11.78 -9.36
CA VAL A 165 -19.42 12.97 -9.39
C VAL A 165 -18.61 14.28 -9.35
N THR A 166 -17.53 14.32 -8.58
CA THR A 166 -16.76 15.56 -8.37
C THR A 166 -15.58 15.71 -9.33
N GLY A 167 -15.28 14.66 -10.12
CA GLY A 167 -14.11 14.63 -10.99
C GLY A 167 -12.78 14.36 -10.25
N GLY A 168 -12.89 14.04 -8.95
CA GLY A 168 -11.75 13.72 -8.06
C GLY A 168 -10.98 14.90 -7.63
#